data_3556fd14c1feaa9d7762b453d3669bac
#
_entry.id   3556fd14c1feaa9d7762b453d3669bac
#
_cell.length_a   1.000
_cell.length_b   1.000
_cell.length_c   1.000
_cell.angle_alpha   90.00
_cell.angle_beta   90.00
_cell.angle_gamma   90.00
#
_symmetry.space_group_name_H-M   'P 1'
#
loop_
_entity.id
_entity.type
_entity.pdbx_description
1 polymer ?
#
loop_
_entity_poly.entity_id
_entity_poly.type
_entity_poly.pdbx_seq_one_letter_code
_entity_poly.pdbx_strand_id
1 'polypeptide(L)'
;MKGKFQKLISQDKPVLVDFYADWCGPCQMMAPILKEVADEFGDQVRIIKVDVDKNQPIAQRFGVRSIPKLILFKNGEIQANRAGVLTKRDLKQMIEQAL
;
A
#
# COMPACT_ATOMS: atom_id res chain seq x y z
N MET A 1 -10.48 -15.44 -13.08
CA MET A 1 -9.06 -15.80 -12.90
C MET A 1 -8.37 -14.77 -12.03
N LYS A 2 -7.51 -15.23 -11.16
CA LYS A 2 -6.73 -14.36 -10.31
C LYS A 2 -5.58 -13.75 -11.11
N GLY A 3 -5.52 -12.44 -11.19
CA GLY A 3 -4.49 -11.75 -11.96
C GLY A 3 -3.20 -11.56 -11.19
N LYS A 4 -2.31 -10.77 -11.78
CA LYS A 4 -1.01 -10.45 -11.18
C LYS A 4 -1.13 -9.81 -9.81
N PHE A 5 -2.12 -8.93 -9.62
CA PHE A 5 -2.31 -8.24 -8.36
C PHE A 5 -2.57 -9.23 -7.22
N GLN A 6 -3.43 -10.23 -7.46
CA GLN A 6 -3.71 -11.24 -6.45
C GLN A 6 -2.46 -12.00 -6.05
N LYS A 7 -1.59 -12.31 -7.00
CA LYS A 7 -0.31 -12.97 -6.72
C LYS A 7 0.61 -12.08 -5.90
N LEU A 8 0.64 -10.78 -6.22
CA LEU A 8 1.50 -9.84 -5.50
C LEU A 8 1.12 -9.71 -4.04
N ILE A 9 -0.16 -9.67 -3.72
CA ILE A 9 -0.63 -9.50 -2.33
C ILE A 9 -0.64 -10.83 -1.55
N SER A 10 -0.43 -11.96 -2.22
CA SER A 10 -0.51 -13.29 -1.60
C SER A 10 0.85 -13.83 -1.17
N GLN A 11 1.82 -12.96 -1.00
CA GLN A 11 3.14 -13.33 -0.52
C GLN A 11 3.12 -13.53 1.00
N ASP A 12 4.08 -14.32 1.50
CA ASP A 12 4.21 -14.59 2.93
C ASP A 12 4.85 -13.43 3.71
N LYS A 13 5.39 -12.44 3.00
CA LYS A 13 5.86 -11.20 3.63
C LYS A 13 4.83 -10.09 3.43
N PRO A 14 4.84 -9.06 4.28
CA PRO A 14 3.90 -7.94 4.14
C PRO A 14 4.05 -7.24 2.79
N VAL A 15 2.92 -6.92 2.19
CA VAL A 15 2.85 -6.14 0.95
C VAL A 15 2.01 -4.90 1.22
N LEU A 16 2.65 -3.76 1.15
CA LEU A 16 1.99 -2.47 1.36
C LEU A 16 1.58 -1.90 0.01
N VAL A 17 0.28 -1.71 -0.18
CA VAL A 17 -0.27 -1.15 -1.41
C VAL A 17 -0.66 0.31 -1.18
N ASP A 18 -0.07 1.20 -1.98
CA ASP A 18 -0.33 2.63 -1.96
C ASP A 18 -1.25 2.98 -3.13
N PHE A 19 -2.53 3.22 -2.84
CA PHE A 19 -3.49 3.69 -3.83
C PHE A 19 -3.37 5.20 -3.95
N TYR A 20 -3.05 5.68 -5.14
CA TYR A 20 -2.74 7.08 -5.39
C TYR A 20 -3.28 7.53 -6.75
N ALA A 21 -3.16 8.83 -7.01
CA ALA A 21 -3.35 9.41 -8.34
C ALA A 21 -2.32 10.51 -8.55
N ASP A 22 -1.98 10.76 -9.80
CA ASP A 22 -0.96 11.77 -10.14
C ASP A 22 -1.37 13.19 -9.72
N TRP A 23 -2.67 13.49 -9.75
CA TRP A 23 -3.20 14.80 -9.38
C TRP A 23 -3.35 15.02 -7.87
N CYS A 24 -3.08 14.01 -7.08
CA CYS A 24 -3.34 14.02 -5.63
C CYS A 24 -2.16 14.59 -4.86
N GLY A 25 -2.30 15.80 -4.31
CA GLY A 25 -1.25 16.43 -3.52
C GLY A 25 -0.82 15.63 -2.30
N PRO A 26 -1.76 15.19 -1.44
CA PRO A 26 -1.41 14.34 -0.29
C PRO A 26 -0.69 13.06 -0.67
N CYS A 27 -1.03 12.46 -1.83
CA CYS A 27 -0.32 11.27 -2.32
C CYS A 27 1.15 11.58 -2.61
N GLN A 28 1.42 12.75 -3.14
CA GLN A 28 2.79 13.19 -3.41
C GLN A 28 3.59 13.39 -2.12
N MET A 29 2.92 13.79 -1.06
CA MET A 29 3.55 13.92 0.26
C MET A 29 3.95 12.55 0.83
N MET A 30 3.21 11.52 0.51
CA MET A 30 3.51 10.15 0.95
C MET A 30 4.72 9.55 0.25
N ALA A 31 5.00 9.95 -0.98
CA ALA A 31 6.04 9.31 -1.79
C ALA A 31 7.42 9.29 -1.12
N PRO A 32 7.95 10.40 -0.60
CA PRO A 32 9.25 10.35 0.07
C PRO A 32 9.23 9.54 1.36
N ILE A 33 8.11 9.55 2.09
CA ILE A 33 7.96 8.77 3.32
C ILE A 33 8.01 7.29 3.00
N LEU A 34 7.29 6.86 1.96
CA LEU A 34 7.29 5.47 1.52
C LEU A 34 8.67 5.02 1.05
N LYS A 35 9.41 5.90 0.40
CA LYS A 35 10.77 5.59 -0.03
C LYS A 35 11.69 5.34 1.16
N GLU A 36 11.61 6.18 2.20
CA GLU A 36 12.39 5.99 3.42
C GLU A 36 12.06 4.67 4.09
N VAL A 37 10.78 4.33 4.17
CA VAL A 37 10.31 3.09 4.76
C VAL A 37 10.82 1.89 3.95
N ALA A 38 10.73 1.97 2.62
CA ALA A 38 11.23 0.90 1.74
C ALA A 38 12.73 0.67 1.96
N ASP A 39 13.49 1.76 2.07
CA ASP A 39 14.94 1.67 2.29
C ASP A 39 15.27 1.02 3.64
N GLU A 40 14.51 1.32 4.69
CA GLU A 40 14.75 0.77 6.02
C GLU A 40 14.40 -0.71 6.12
N PHE A 41 13.29 -1.13 5.54
CA PHE A 41 12.83 -2.53 5.66
C PHE A 41 13.45 -3.46 4.63
N GLY A 42 13.87 -2.92 3.49
CA GLY A 42 14.46 -3.73 2.42
C GLY A 42 13.52 -4.88 2.02
N ASP A 43 14.04 -6.10 2.03
CA ASP A 43 13.30 -7.28 1.59
C ASP A 43 12.21 -7.75 2.55
N GLN A 44 12.10 -7.14 3.73
CA GLN A 44 11.09 -7.52 4.71
C GLN A 44 9.67 -7.12 4.32
N VAL A 45 9.54 -6.13 3.44
CA VAL A 45 8.25 -5.64 2.96
C VAL A 45 8.36 -5.34 1.46
N ARG A 46 7.27 -5.57 0.75
CA ARG A 46 7.15 -5.11 -0.63
C ARG A 46 6.18 -3.94 -0.67
N ILE A 47 6.57 -2.86 -1.35
CA ILE A 47 5.71 -1.70 -1.52
C ILE A 47 5.29 -1.61 -2.98
N ILE A 48 3.99 -1.57 -3.22
CA ILE A 48 3.39 -1.53 -4.56
C ILE A 48 2.54 -0.27 -4.66
N LYS A 49 2.69 0.44 -5.76
CA LYS A 49 1.87 1.63 -6.05
C LYS A 49 0.80 1.27 -7.06
N VAL A 50 -0.44 1.66 -6.78
CA VAL A 50 -1.57 1.44 -7.68
C VAL A 50 -2.23 2.78 -7.99
N ASP A 51 -2.11 3.22 -9.25
CA ASP A 51 -2.78 4.41 -9.75
C ASP A 51 -4.26 4.09 -9.89
N VAL A 52 -5.13 4.76 -9.12
CA VAL A 52 -6.56 4.45 -9.11
C VAL A 52 -7.25 4.80 -10.42
N ASP A 53 -6.73 5.80 -11.13
CA ASP A 53 -7.31 6.18 -12.42
C ASP A 53 -7.03 5.14 -13.51
N LYS A 54 -5.89 4.47 -13.43
CA LYS A 54 -5.47 3.45 -14.38
C LYS A 54 -5.87 2.04 -13.97
N ASN A 55 -6.30 1.84 -12.73
CA ASN A 55 -6.61 0.53 -12.16
C ASN A 55 -7.93 0.57 -11.41
N GLN A 56 -8.97 1.07 -12.06
CA GLN A 56 -10.30 1.24 -11.45
C GLN A 56 -10.88 -0.06 -10.90
N PRO A 57 -10.79 -1.21 -11.59
CA PRO A 57 -11.32 -2.45 -11.02
C PRO A 57 -10.69 -2.83 -9.68
N ILE A 58 -9.38 -2.63 -9.54
CA ILE A 58 -8.69 -2.93 -8.27
C ILE A 58 -9.15 -1.96 -7.19
N ALA A 59 -9.22 -0.67 -7.50
CA ALA A 59 -9.67 0.33 -6.54
C ALA A 59 -11.10 0.04 -6.08
N GLN A 60 -11.99 -0.34 -7.00
CA GLN A 60 -13.37 -0.68 -6.68
C GLN A 60 -13.45 -1.93 -5.81
N ARG A 61 -12.64 -2.95 -6.12
CA ARG A 61 -12.61 -4.20 -5.37
C ARG A 61 -12.33 -3.95 -3.88
N PHE A 62 -11.43 -3.02 -3.57
CA PHE A 62 -11.05 -2.72 -2.19
C PHE A 62 -11.76 -1.51 -1.61
N GLY A 63 -12.78 -1.00 -2.30
CA GLY A 63 -13.60 0.10 -1.80
C GLY A 63 -12.83 1.39 -1.60
N VAL A 64 -11.85 1.67 -2.44
CA VAL A 64 -11.02 2.88 -2.32
C VAL A 64 -11.84 4.07 -2.78
N ARG A 65 -12.19 4.95 -1.83
CA ARG A 65 -12.99 6.16 -2.08
C ARG A 65 -12.21 7.44 -1.85
N SER A 66 -11.15 7.37 -1.09
CA SER A 66 -10.28 8.51 -0.82
C SER A 66 -8.83 8.08 -0.98
N ILE A 67 -7.98 9.00 -1.40
CA ILE A 67 -6.57 8.74 -1.61
C ILE A 67 -5.75 9.83 -0.90
N PRO A 68 -4.53 9.51 -0.44
CA PRO A 68 -3.88 8.18 -0.48
C PRO A 68 -4.61 7.18 0.41
N LYS A 69 -4.61 5.93 -0.01
CA LYS A 69 -5.15 4.81 0.76
C LYS A 69 -4.08 3.74 0.83
N LEU A 70 -3.76 3.32 2.04
CA LEU A 70 -2.72 2.34 2.28
C LEU A 70 -3.34 1.07 2.84
N ILE A 71 -3.15 -0.04 2.13
CA ILE A 71 -3.63 -1.35 2.58
C ILE A 71 -2.43 -2.28 2.66
N LEU A 72 -2.26 -2.89 3.83
CA LEU A 72 -1.19 -3.84 4.08
C LEU A 72 -1.76 -5.25 4.01
N PHE A 73 -1.19 -6.07 3.14
CA PHE A 73 -1.59 -7.48 2.94
C PHE A 73 -0.50 -8.41 3.43
N LYS A 74 -0.90 -9.62 3.81
CA LYS A 74 0.00 -10.73 4.04
C LYS A 74 -0.77 -12.01 3.75
N ASN A 75 -0.21 -12.87 2.89
CA ASN A 75 -0.88 -14.10 2.46
C ASN A 75 -2.28 -13.83 1.87
N GLY A 76 -2.43 -12.71 1.18
CA GLY A 76 -3.70 -12.32 0.55
C GLY A 76 -4.73 -11.70 1.49
N GLU A 77 -4.42 -11.60 2.78
CA GLU A 77 -5.34 -11.06 3.77
C GLU A 77 -4.96 -9.65 4.18
N ILE A 78 -5.96 -8.81 4.42
CA ILE A 78 -5.74 -7.44 4.85
C ILE A 78 -5.32 -7.43 6.33
N GLN A 79 -4.16 -6.85 6.58
CA GLN A 79 -3.61 -6.69 7.94
C GLN A 79 -3.90 -5.29 8.49
N ALA A 80 -3.93 -4.29 7.62
CA ALA A 80 -4.21 -2.91 7.99
C ALA A 80 -4.77 -2.16 6.79
N ASN A 81 -5.60 -1.15 7.06
CA ASN A 81 -6.28 -0.37 6.03
C ASN A 81 -6.43 1.06 6.57
N ARG A 82 -5.65 2.00 6.02
CA ARG A 82 -5.60 3.37 6.51
C ARG A 82 -5.72 4.36 5.36
N ALA A 83 -6.52 5.40 5.55
CA ALA A 83 -6.68 6.50 4.59
C ALA A 83 -5.91 7.72 5.08
N GLY A 84 -5.44 8.55 4.13
CA GLY A 84 -4.75 9.79 4.41
C GLY A 84 -3.25 9.63 4.56
N VAL A 85 -2.58 10.75 4.80
CA VAL A 85 -1.13 10.78 4.96
C VAL A 85 -0.76 10.20 6.32
N LEU A 86 0.06 9.16 6.32
CA LEU A 86 0.58 8.55 7.54
C LEU A 86 2.01 9.03 7.77
N THR A 87 2.38 9.15 9.03
CA THR A 87 3.76 9.43 9.39
C THR A 87 4.63 8.19 9.14
N LYS A 88 5.93 8.41 9.00
CA LYS A 88 6.89 7.31 8.91
C LYS A 88 6.76 6.38 10.09
N ARG A 89 6.58 6.93 11.29
CA ARG A 89 6.40 6.16 12.53
C ARG A 89 5.18 5.23 12.44
N ASP A 90 4.04 5.76 11.98
CA ASP A 90 2.82 4.97 11.84
C ASP A 90 2.99 3.83 10.83
N LEU A 91 3.64 4.12 9.71
CA LEU A 91 3.92 3.12 8.69
C LEU A 91 4.83 2.01 9.21
N LYS A 92 5.90 2.38 9.89
CA LYS A 92 6.85 1.42 10.45
C LYS A 92 6.15 0.50 11.46
N GLN A 93 5.34 1.09 12.33
CA GLN A 93 4.60 0.34 13.34
C GLN A 93 3.63 -0.66 12.69
N MET A 94 2.92 -0.21 11.66
CA MET A 94 2.00 -1.03 10.89
C MET A 94 2.70 -2.25 10.28
N ILE A 95 3.85 -2.02 9.65
CA ILE A 95 4.63 -3.07 9.01
C ILE A 95 5.20 -4.03 10.04
N GLU A 96 5.77 -3.51 11.12
CA GLU A 96 6.38 -4.32 12.18
C GLU A 96 5.38 -5.28 12.81
N GLN A 97 4.13 -4.87 12.95
CA GLN A 97 3.09 -5.73 13.51
C GLN A 97 2.73 -6.90 12.58
N ALA A 98 3.06 -6.80 11.29
CA ALA A 98 2.75 -7.83 10.30
C ALA A 98 3.97 -8.70 9.94
N LEU A 99 5.13 -8.41 10.48
CA LEU A 99 6.35 -9.18 10.17
C LEU A 99 6.36 -10.60 10.78
#